data_a248c3936f4fc2ad572c4591f59e3a17
#
_entry.id   a248c3936f4fc2ad572c4591f59e3a17
#
_cell.length_a   1.000
_cell.length_b   1.000
_cell.length_c   1.000
_cell.angle_alpha   90.00
_cell.angle_beta   90.00
_cell.angle_gamma   90.00
#
_symmetry.space_group_name_H-M   'P 1'
#
loop_
_entity.id
_entity.type
_entity.pdbx_description
1 polymer ?
#
loop_
_entity_poly.entity_id
_entity_poly.type
_entity_poly.pdbx_seq_one_letter_code
_entity_poly.pdbx_strand_id
1 'polypeptide(L)'
;METRKLFYALAVAMPLVAANSADACTGITLKSDDGGVVVARTIDWSREEMDNIYVVIPRGYTQTAILPNNASGGMQYTAKYGYVGLGMEQAEFIVDGTNEAGLSAALFYFPKYGKYKPYDAALAGQSIGDLQFVSWVLANFATIDELRAAMQNIRIINIDSRADTVHWRITDPSGRQVVIEVVDGEVNFYDNPMGVLTNAPSFPWHRSNLNNYVNL
;
A
#
# COMPACT_ATOMS: atom_id res chain seq x y z
N MET A 1 -26.26 72.28 4.39
CA MET A 1 -26.92 70.93 4.30
C MET A 1 -25.91 69.95 3.72
N GLU A 2 -25.14 69.30 4.58
CA GLU A 2 -24.04 68.40 4.16
C GLU A 2 -24.61 66.99 4.05
N THR A 3 -24.54 66.43 2.85
CA THR A 3 -24.86 65.02 2.58
C THR A 3 -23.65 64.16 2.94
N ARG A 4 -23.73 63.47 4.07
CA ARG A 4 -22.78 62.42 4.47
C ARG A 4 -22.93 61.24 3.53
N LYS A 5 -21.90 60.99 2.71
CA LYS A 5 -21.77 59.74 1.93
C LYS A 5 -21.32 58.63 2.83
N LEU A 6 -22.20 57.70 3.10
CA LEU A 6 -21.93 56.48 3.86
C LEU A 6 -21.26 55.45 2.92
N PHE A 7 -19.97 55.27 3.05
CA PHE A 7 -19.28 54.16 2.38
C PHE A 7 -19.47 52.89 3.16
N TYR A 8 -20.28 51.99 2.61
CA TYR A 8 -20.33 50.62 3.06
C TYR A 8 -19.11 49.87 2.50
N ALA A 9 -18.11 49.61 3.34
CA ALA A 9 -17.07 48.66 3.04
C ALA A 9 -17.67 47.26 3.13
N LEU A 10 -17.96 46.66 1.97
CA LEU A 10 -18.34 45.28 1.86
C LEU A 10 -17.05 44.42 2.05
N ALA A 11 -16.80 44.00 3.28
CA ALA A 11 -15.76 43.03 3.58
C ALA A 11 -16.24 41.67 3.00
N VAL A 12 -15.76 41.32 1.83
CA VAL A 12 -15.88 39.98 1.29
C VAL A 12 -14.99 39.09 2.14
N ALA A 13 -15.56 38.41 3.13
CA ALA A 13 -14.90 37.33 3.82
C ALA A 13 -14.78 36.16 2.82
N MET A 14 -13.64 36.09 2.11
CA MET A 14 -13.25 34.86 1.45
C MET A 14 -13.11 33.79 2.55
N PRO A 15 -13.86 32.68 2.50
CA PRO A 15 -13.53 31.56 3.34
C PRO A 15 -12.12 31.13 2.94
N LEU A 16 -11.15 31.26 3.84
CA LEU A 16 -9.92 30.50 3.74
C LEU A 16 -10.37 29.03 3.77
N VAL A 17 -10.53 28.45 2.60
CA VAL A 17 -10.54 27.01 2.45
C VAL A 17 -9.15 26.62 2.90
N ALA A 18 -9.03 26.17 4.15
CA ALA A 18 -7.86 25.45 4.58
C ALA A 18 -7.75 24.30 3.59
N ALA A 19 -6.81 24.42 2.66
CA ALA A 19 -6.42 23.31 1.82
C ALA A 19 -5.90 22.25 2.80
N ASN A 20 -6.79 21.31 3.17
CA ASN A 20 -6.30 20.09 3.77
C ASN A 20 -5.33 19.52 2.76
N SER A 21 -4.03 19.56 3.08
CA SER A 21 -3.03 18.83 2.33
C SER A 21 -3.53 17.38 2.36
N ALA A 22 -3.99 16.89 1.24
CA ALA A 22 -4.31 15.50 1.08
C ALA A 22 -2.96 14.77 1.10
N ASP A 23 -2.58 14.23 2.26
CA ASP A 23 -1.46 13.31 2.38
C ASP A 23 -1.83 12.08 1.56
N ALA A 24 -1.28 11.95 0.35
CA ALA A 24 -1.67 10.92 -0.59
C ALA A 24 -0.43 10.30 -1.23
N CYS A 25 -0.13 9.07 -0.84
CA CYS A 25 0.79 8.23 -1.62
C CYS A 25 0.25 8.04 -3.03
N THR A 26 1.13 8.10 -4.02
CA THR A 26 0.78 7.80 -5.42
C THR A 26 1.84 6.92 -6.03
N GLY A 27 1.42 5.79 -6.60
CA GLY A 27 2.28 4.88 -7.34
C GLY A 27 1.96 4.92 -8.82
N ILE A 28 2.99 4.89 -9.65
CA ILE A 28 2.88 4.81 -11.11
C ILE A 28 3.73 3.68 -11.66
N THR A 29 3.36 3.18 -12.82
CA THR A 29 4.14 2.22 -13.59
C THR A 29 4.30 2.75 -15.01
N LEU A 30 5.54 2.83 -15.45
CA LEU A 30 5.90 3.24 -16.78
C LEU A 30 6.41 2.03 -17.55
N LYS A 31 6.07 1.94 -18.82
CA LYS A 31 6.59 0.94 -19.75
C LYS A 31 7.40 1.64 -20.82
N SER A 32 8.62 1.18 -21.04
CA SER A 32 9.46 1.65 -22.12
C SER A 32 9.19 0.89 -23.42
N ASP A 33 9.59 1.46 -24.56
CA ASP A 33 9.38 0.88 -25.89
C ASP A 33 10.10 -0.46 -26.08
N ASP A 34 11.18 -0.70 -25.34
CA ASP A 34 11.93 -1.96 -25.34
C ASP A 34 11.34 -3.03 -24.39
N GLY A 35 10.18 -2.73 -23.75
CA GLY A 35 9.48 -3.64 -22.85
C GLY A 35 9.92 -3.56 -21.39
N GLY A 36 10.82 -2.65 -21.05
CA GLY A 36 11.22 -2.39 -19.66
C GLY A 36 10.04 -1.85 -18.84
N VAL A 37 9.99 -2.21 -17.57
CA VAL A 37 8.97 -1.78 -16.63
C VAL A 37 9.62 -1.03 -15.47
N VAL A 38 9.21 0.20 -15.25
CA VAL A 38 9.67 1.03 -14.14
C VAL A 38 8.48 1.32 -13.23
N VAL A 39 8.61 0.96 -11.96
CA VAL A 39 7.65 1.32 -10.92
C VAL A 39 8.23 2.42 -10.06
N ALA A 40 7.40 3.41 -9.73
CA ALA A 40 7.78 4.51 -8.86
C ALA A 40 6.61 4.89 -7.96
N ARG A 41 6.93 5.57 -6.84
CA ARG A 41 5.89 6.10 -5.95
C ARG A 41 6.39 7.29 -5.15
N THR A 42 5.44 8.08 -4.63
CA THR A 42 5.67 8.98 -3.50
C THR A 42 5.23 8.31 -2.20
N ILE A 43 5.88 8.63 -1.10
CA ILE A 43 5.46 8.26 0.26
C ILE A 43 5.15 9.57 0.96
N ASP A 44 3.86 9.89 1.03
CA ASP A 44 3.38 11.08 1.72
C ASP A 44 2.64 10.60 2.99
N TRP A 45 3.34 10.68 4.10
CA TRP A 45 2.81 10.33 5.41
C TRP A 45 2.83 11.57 6.28
N SER A 46 1.68 11.97 6.80
CA SER A 46 1.45 13.16 7.64
C SER A 46 2.72 13.86 8.13
N ARG A 47 3.01 15.02 7.87
CA ARG A 47 3.94 16.05 8.38
C ARG A 47 4.99 15.64 9.46
N GLU A 48 5.13 14.35 9.76
CA GLU A 48 6.10 13.80 10.70
C GLU A 48 7.30 13.24 9.94
N GLU A 49 8.49 13.43 10.49
CA GLU A 49 9.69 12.77 9.98
C GLU A 49 9.54 11.26 10.23
N MET A 50 9.71 10.48 9.18
CA MET A 50 9.71 9.02 9.25
C MET A 50 11.13 8.50 9.16
N ASP A 51 11.47 7.56 10.02
CA ASP A 51 12.71 6.81 9.91
C ASP A 51 12.61 5.83 8.73
N ASN A 52 13.16 6.24 7.60
CA ASN A 52 13.26 5.41 6.41
C ASN A 52 14.61 4.71 6.37
N ILE A 53 14.61 3.41 6.17
CA ILE A 53 15.81 2.58 6.10
C ILE A 53 15.85 1.78 4.80
N TYR A 54 17.04 1.68 4.21
CA TYR A 54 17.26 0.74 3.11
C TYR A 54 17.50 -0.64 3.68
N VAL A 55 16.73 -1.61 3.20
CA VAL A 55 16.78 -2.99 3.65
C VAL A 55 17.21 -3.88 2.49
N VAL A 56 18.19 -4.74 2.75
CA VAL A 56 18.65 -5.77 1.81
C VAL A 56 18.54 -7.12 2.50
N ILE A 57 17.71 -7.99 1.95
CA ILE A 57 17.50 -9.35 2.46
C ILE A 57 18.08 -10.35 1.47
N PRO A 58 19.09 -11.16 1.86
CA PRO A 58 19.63 -12.18 0.99
C PRO A 58 18.74 -13.42 0.91
N ARG A 59 18.94 -14.24 -0.12
CA ARG A 59 18.34 -15.59 -0.18
C ARG A 59 18.71 -16.39 1.06
N GLY A 60 17.80 -17.22 1.54
CA GLY A 60 18.00 -18.08 2.70
C GLY A 60 17.81 -17.37 4.05
N TYR A 61 17.55 -16.07 4.06
CA TYR A 61 17.24 -15.36 5.31
C TYR A 61 15.84 -15.75 5.80
N THR A 62 15.75 -16.20 7.07
CA THR A 62 14.48 -16.62 7.67
C THR A 62 13.88 -15.49 8.49
N GLN A 63 12.61 -15.23 8.28
CA GLN A 63 11.81 -14.24 8.98
C GLN A 63 10.63 -14.90 9.68
N THR A 64 10.12 -14.26 10.71
CA THR A 64 8.91 -14.68 11.43
C THR A 64 7.89 -13.54 11.38
N ALA A 65 6.65 -13.87 11.10
CA ALA A 65 5.55 -12.91 11.10
C ALA A 65 5.36 -12.34 12.51
N ILE A 66 5.27 -11.01 12.59
CA ILE A 66 4.92 -10.28 13.80
C ILE A 66 3.41 -10.41 13.98
N LEU A 67 3.03 -10.82 15.17
CA LEU A 67 1.64 -11.01 15.57
C LEU A 67 1.20 -9.93 16.56
N PRO A 68 -0.10 -9.67 16.69
CA PRO A 68 -0.62 -8.72 17.67
C PRO A 68 -0.12 -9.02 19.08
N ASN A 69 0.21 -7.97 19.83
CA ASN A 69 0.75 -8.06 21.19
C ASN A 69 2.02 -8.90 21.32
N ASN A 70 2.84 -9.01 20.28
CA ASN A 70 4.04 -9.84 20.21
C ASN A 70 3.77 -11.32 20.57
N ALA A 71 2.62 -11.84 20.19
CA ALA A 71 2.28 -13.25 20.38
C ALA A 71 3.30 -14.14 19.64
N SER A 72 3.58 -15.30 20.21
CA SER A 72 4.47 -16.30 19.60
C SER A 72 3.76 -17.17 18.57
N GLY A 73 4.54 -17.90 17.76
CA GLY A 73 4.00 -18.88 16.80
C GLY A 73 3.60 -18.29 15.45
N GLY A 74 4.05 -17.07 15.13
CA GLY A 74 3.86 -16.48 13.81
C GLY A 74 4.43 -17.33 12.69
N MET A 75 3.87 -17.16 11.49
CA MET A 75 4.34 -17.85 10.28
C MET A 75 5.84 -17.59 10.07
N GLN A 76 6.60 -18.65 9.88
CA GLN A 76 8.00 -18.56 9.45
C GLN A 76 8.11 -18.72 7.94
N TYR A 77 8.95 -17.90 7.32
CA TYR A 77 9.27 -18.02 5.90
C TYR A 77 10.73 -17.71 5.66
N THR A 78 11.32 -18.42 4.71
CA THR A 78 12.70 -18.25 4.30
C THR A 78 12.74 -17.64 2.91
N ALA A 79 13.51 -16.58 2.74
CA ALA A 79 13.59 -15.87 1.47
C ALA A 79 14.11 -16.79 0.34
N LYS A 80 13.23 -17.15 -0.56
CA LYS A 80 13.54 -17.85 -1.82
C LYS A 80 14.25 -16.90 -2.78
N TYR A 81 13.87 -15.63 -2.77
CA TYR A 81 14.47 -14.56 -3.54
C TYR A 81 15.08 -13.52 -2.62
N GLY A 82 16.28 -13.05 -2.94
CA GLY A 82 16.83 -11.85 -2.35
C GLY A 82 16.02 -10.64 -2.79
N TYR A 83 15.89 -9.66 -1.91
CA TYR A 83 15.17 -8.44 -2.23
C TYR A 83 15.79 -7.20 -1.58
N VAL A 84 15.51 -6.06 -2.18
CA VAL A 84 15.80 -4.74 -1.62
C VAL A 84 14.51 -3.96 -1.45
N GLY A 85 14.44 -3.15 -0.43
CA GLY A 85 13.26 -2.33 -0.17
C GLY A 85 13.54 -1.15 0.74
N LEU A 86 12.53 -0.31 0.85
CA LEU A 86 12.47 0.78 1.79
C LEU A 86 11.62 0.33 2.98
N GLY A 87 12.24 0.21 4.15
CA GLY A 87 11.58 -0.05 5.42
C GLY A 87 11.18 1.25 6.09
N MET A 88 10.08 1.23 6.82
CA MET A 88 9.58 2.33 7.62
C MET A 88 9.57 1.93 9.08
N GLU A 89 10.25 2.71 9.93
CA GLU A 89 10.44 2.52 11.37
C GLU A 89 11.24 1.26 11.74
N GLN A 90 11.03 0.14 11.04
CA GLN A 90 11.77 -1.10 11.28
C GLN A 90 11.94 -1.90 9.97
N ALA A 91 12.96 -2.75 9.95
CA ALA A 91 13.39 -3.47 8.77
C ALA A 91 12.35 -4.46 8.22
N GLU A 92 11.46 -4.93 9.06
CA GLU A 92 10.41 -5.88 8.71
C GLU A 92 9.25 -5.22 7.95
N PHE A 93 9.07 -3.90 8.09
CA PHE A 93 7.96 -3.15 7.49
C PHE A 93 8.39 -2.50 6.18
N ILE A 94 8.50 -3.32 5.14
CA ILE A 94 8.83 -2.83 3.79
C ILE A 94 7.60 -2.15 3.18
N VAL A 95 7.74 -0.88 2.84
CA VAL A 95 6.66 -0.09 2.21
C VAL A 95 6.72 -0.11 0.69
N ASP A 96 7.91 -0.33 0.11
CA ASP A 96 8.15 -0.50 -1.33
C ASP A 96 9.42 -1.30 -1.54
N GLY A 97 9.46 -2.20 -2.52
CA GLY A 97 10.63 -2.98 -2.81
C GLY A 97 10.51 -3.81 -4.08
N THR A 98 11.64 -4.43 -4.43
CA THR A 98 11.74 -5.36 -5.56
C THR A 98 12.64 -6.53 -5.21
N ASN A 99 12.34 -7.70 -5.74
CA ASN A 99 13.17 -8.89 -5.58
C ASN A 99 13.99 -9.18 -6.85
N GLU A 100 14.94 -10.07 -6.73
CA GLU A 100 15.83 -10.46 -7.81
C GLU A 100 15.16 -11.21 -8.98
N ALA A 101 13.92 -11.68 -8.80
CA ALA A 101 13.10 -12.20 -9.87
C ALA A 101 12.38 -11.08 -10.66
N GLY A 102 12.50 -9.83 -10.23
CA GLY A 102 11.87 -8.67 -10.86
C GLY A 102 10.44 -8.37 -10.41
N LEU A 103 9.93 -9.10 -9.40
CA LEU A 103 8.63 -8.76 -8.80
C LEU A 103 8.79 -7.57 -7.87
N SER A 104 7.93 -6.57 -8.02
CA SER A 104 7.84 -5.38 -7.16
C SER A 104 6.54 -5.40 -6.36
N ALA A 105 6.62 -4.98 -5.11
CA ALA A 105 5.49 -4.87 -4.20
C ALA A 105 5.55 -3.59 -3.39
N ALA A 106 4.41 -2.93 -3.20
CA ALA A 106 4.29 -1.70 -2.42
C ALA A 106 2.99 -1.65 -1.66
N LEU A 107 2.98 -1.04 -0.47
CA LEU A 107 1.77 -0.76 0.30
C LEU A 107 1.36 0.70 0.19
N PHE A 108 0.05 0.95 0.32
CA PHE A 108 -0.57 2.27 0.32
C PHE A 108 -1.62 2.33 1.43
N TYR A 109 -1.91 3.54 1.92
CA TYR A 109 -2.83 3.77 3.01
C TYR A 109 -4.29 3.57 2.58
N PHE A 110 -5.04 2.74 3.32
CA PHE A 110 -6.40 2.33 2.94
C PHE A 110 -7.40 2.46 4.10
N PRO A 111 -7.46 3.64 4.76
CA PRO A 111 -8.30 3.84 5.93
C PRO A 111 -9.78 3.70 5.61
N LYS A 112 -10.55 3.18 6.56
CA LYS A 112 -12.02 3.06 6.53
C LYS A 112 -12.60 2.05 5.53
N TYR A 113 -11.83 1.60 4.55
CA TYR A 113 -12.29 0.66 3.51
C TYR A 113 -11.78 -0.76 3.75
N GLY A 114 -10.55 -0.89 4.24
CA GLY A 114 -9.99 -2.19 4.57
C GLY A 114 -10.60 -2.77 5.85
N LYS A 115 -10.75 -4.10 5.85
CA LYS A 115 -11.19 -4.84 7.03
C LYS A 115 -10.63 -6.26 6.97
N TYR A 116 -9.64 -6.53 7.82
CA TYR A 116 -9.03 -7.85 7.95
C TYR A 116 -9.88 -8.78 8.82
N LYS A 117 -9.64 -10.09 8.68
CA LYS A 117 -10.17 -11.08 9.64
C LYS A 117 -9.50 -10.84 11.01
N PRO A 118 -10.23 -10.98 12.12
CA PRO A 118 -9.63 -10.90 13.44
C PRO A 118 -8.49 -11.90 13.60
N TYR A 119 -7.47 -11.55 14.39
CA TYR A 119 -6.43 -12.49 14.76
C TYR A 119 -7.03 -13.70 15.49
N ASP A 120 -6.55 -14.88 15.13
CA ASP A 120 -6.90 -16.15 15.75
C ASP A 120 -5.61 -16.89 16.07
N ALA A 121 -5.35 -17.13 17.35
CA ALA A 121 -4.14 -17.78 17.81
C ALA A 121 -3.99 -19.23 17.30
N ALA A 122 -5.10 -19.93 17.02
CA ALA A 122 -5.08 -21.26 16.41
C ALA A 122 -4.56 -21.26 14.98
N LEU A 123 -4.60 -20.09 14.31
CA LEU A 123 -4.16 -19.88 12.93
C LEU A 123 -2.91 -18.98 12.83
N ALA A 124 -2.18 -18.81 13.94
CA ALA A 124 -0.98 -17.97 14.01
C ALA A 124 0.06 -18.33 12.93
N GLY A 125 0.31 -19.63 12.72
CA GLY A 125 1.24 -20.14 11.71
C GLY A 125 0.83 -19.92 10.25
N GLN A 126 -0.37 -19.41 9.99
CA GLN A 126 -0.89 -19.04 8.67
C GLN A 126 -1.13 -17.52 8.56
N SER A 127 -0.77 -16.77 9.58
CA SER A 127 -1.05 -15.35 9.67
C SER A 127 0.19 -14.51 9.36
N ILE A 128 0.01 -13.47 8.55
CA ILE A 128 1.00 -12.44 8.25
C ILE A 128 0.44 -11.07 8.59
N GLY A 129 1.26 -10.25 9.24
CA GLY A 129 0.90 -8.86 9.51
C GLY A 129 0.79 -8.03 8.23
N ASP A 130 -0.17 -7.15 8.18
CA ASP A 130 -0.42 -6.25 7.05
C ASP A 130 0.81 -5.44 6.64
N LEU A 131 1.57 -4.91 7.59
CA LEU A 131 2.79 -4.15 7.33
C LEU A 131 3.98 -5.04 6.90
N GLN A 132 3.96 -6.35 7.19
CA GLN A 132 4.96 -7.32 6.73
C GLN A 132 4.60 -8.01 5.41
N PHE A 133 3.41 -7.80 4.89
CA PHE A 133 2.94 -8.48 3.70
C PHE A 133 3.86 -8.25 2.49
N VAL A 134 4.38 -7.03 2.30
CA VAL A 134 5.34 -6.73 1.22
C VAL A 134 6.62 -7.55 1.37
N SER A 135 7.19 -7.65 2.56
CA SER A 135 8.38 -8.48 2.84
C SER A 135 8.17 -9.93 2.48
N TRP A 136 7.01 -10.49 2.87
CA TRP A 136 6.64 -11.87 2.57
C TRP A 136 6.45 -12.11 1.07
N VAL A 137 5.82 -11.18 0.37
CA VAL A 137 5.63 -11.24 -1.08
C VAL A 137 6.97 -11.25 -1.81
N LEU A 138 7.85 -10.30 -1.49
CA LEU A 138 9.17 -10.19 -2.13
C LEU A 138 10.06 -11.39 -1.84
N ALA A 139 9.98 -11.97 -0.64
CA ALA A 139 10.76 -13.13 -0.26
C ALA A 139 10.37 -14.41 -1.02
N ASN A 140 9.10 -14.57 -1.40
CA ASN A 140 8.59 -15.89 -1.79
C ASN A 140 8.17 -16.03 -3.25
N PHE A 141 7.81 -14.95 -3.96
CA PHE A 141 7.15 -15.05 -5.26
C PHE A 141 7.92 -14.33 -6.38
N ALA A 142 7.82 -14.89 -7.58
CA ALA A 142 8.31 -14.29 -8.82
C ALA A 142 7.16 -13.74 -9.68
N THR A 143 5.94 -14.24 -9.49
CA THR A 143 4.78 -13.88 -10.30
C THR A 143 3.54 -13.61 -9.45
N ILE A 144 2.62 -12.84 -10.01
CA ILE A 144 1.30 -12.60 -9.40
C ILE A 144 0.50 -13.89 -9.25
N ASP A 145 0.63 -14.84 -10.17
CA ASP A 145 -0.13 -16.09 -10.12
C ASP A 145 0.36 -17.02 -9.00
N GLU A 146 1.68 -17.07 -8.74
CA GLU A 146 2.23 -17.75 -7.56
C GLU A 146 1.69 -17.15 -6.26
N LEU A 147 1.69 -15.82 -6.16
CA LEU A 147 1.14 -15.12 -4.99
C LEU A 147 -0.35 -15.43 -4.80
N ARG A 148 -1.15 -15.33 -5.88
CA ARG A 148 -2.59 -15.61 -5.83
C ARG A 148 -2.90 -17.02 -5.34
N ALA A 149 -2.13 -18.02 -5.78
CA ALA A 149 -2.28 -19.40 -5.33
C ALA A 149 -1.95 -19.54 -3.84
N ALA A 150 -0.89 -18.89 -3.35
CA ALA A 150 -0.48 -18.97 -1.95
C ALA A 150 -1.49 -18.29 -1.01
N MET A 151 -2.15 -17.22 -1.45
CA MET A 151 -3.12 -16.47 -0.65
C MET A 151 -4.34 -17.28 -0.20
N GLN A 152 -4.60 -18.44 -0.79
CA GLN A 152 -5.69 -19.32 -0.37
C GLN A 152 -5.46 -19.89 1.05
N ASN A 153 -4.21 -19.94 1.51
CA ASN A 153 -3.82 -20.54 2.79
C ASN A 153 -3.26 -19.51 3.79
N ILE A 154 -3.29 -18.22 3.45
CA ILE A 154 -2.70 -17.17 4.25
C ILE A 154 -3.77 -16.20 4.72
N ARG A 155 -3.63 -15.74 5.95
CA ARG A 155 -4.47 -14.72 6.57
C ARG A 155 -3.67 -13.44 6.74
N ILE A 156 -4.12 -12.37 6.13
CA ILE A 156 -3.61 -11.04 6.45
C ILE A 156 -4.37 -10.55 7.69
N ILE A 157 -3.61 -10.12 8.68
CA ILE A 157 -4.14 -9.59 9.94
C ILE A 157 -3.55 -8.21 10.23
N ASN A 158 -4.27 -7.42 11.00
CA ASN A 158 -3.74 -6.16 11.52
C ASN A 158 -2.79 -6.46 12.69
N ILE A 159 -1.57 -5.93 12.65
CA ILE A 159 -0.59 -6.07 13.74
C ILE A 159 -1.00 -5.20 14.93
N ASP A 160 -1.45 -3.97 14.67
CA ASP A 160 -1.98 -3.05 15.66
C ASP A 160 -3.41 -2.64 15.29
N SER A 161 -4.39 -3.07 16.08
CA SER A 161 -5.80 -2.80 15.83
C SER A 161 -6.17 -1.31 15.89
N ARG A 162 -5.25 -0.45 16.38
CA ARG A 162 -5.41 1.01 16.39
C ARG A 162 -4.95 1.65 15.09
N ALA A 163 -4.12 0.94 14.32
CA ALA A 163 -3.65 1.41 13.02
C ALA A 163 -4.74 1.23 11.96
N ASP A 164 -4.78 2.15 11.01
CA ASP A 164 -5.60 2.02 9.83
C ASP A 164 -5.05 0.91 8.89
N THR A 165 -5.90 0.44 8.00
CA THR A 165 -5.55 -0.61 7.06
C THR A 165 -4.73 -0.08 5.88
N VAL A 166 -4.08 -1.00 5.17
CA VAL A 166 -3.34 -0.76 3.94
C VAL A 166 -3.85 -1.66 2.82
N HIS A 167 -3.54 -1.29 1.58
CA HIS A 167 -3.71 -2.12 0.40
C HIS A 167 -2.41 -2.14 -0.42
N TRP A 168 -2.29 -3.03 -1.39
CA TRP A 168 -1.02 -3.30 -2.02
C TRP A 168 -1.09 -3.26 -3.53
N ARG A 169 0.00 -2.80 -4.16
CA ARG A 169 0.27 -2.93 -5.59
C ARG A 169 1.36 -3.97 -5.78
N ILE A 170 1.12 -4.93 -6.64
CA ILE A 170 2.12 -5.93 -7.05
C ILE A 170 2.30 -5.84 -8.56
N THR A 171 3.55 -5.76 -9.00
CA THR A 171 3.93 -5.73 -10.42
C THR A 171 4.92 -6.86 -10.67
N ASP A 172 4.65 -7.74 -11.61
CA ASP A 172 5.56 -8.81 -11.98
C ASP A 172 6.42 -8.45 -13.21
N PRO A 173 7.46 -9.25 -13.54
CA PRO A 173 8.38 -8.94 -14.62
C PRO A 173 7.73 -8.84 -16.00
N SER A 174 6.54 -9.40 -16.21
CA SER A 174 5.80 -9.25 -17.48
C SER A 174 5.18 -7.84 -17.64
N GLY A 175 5.26 -7.02 -16.59
CA GLY A 175 4.58 -5.73 -16.51
C GLY A 175 3.09 -5.83 -16.21
N ARG A 176 2.59 -7.04 -15.87
CA ARG A 176 1.26 -7.21 -15.28
C ARG A 176 1.26 -6.62 -13.88
N GLN A 177 0.16 -5.96 -13.54
CA GLN A 177 0.00 -5.34 -12.24
C GLN A 177 -1.37 -5.66 -11.65
N VAL A 178 -1.39 -5.89 -10.35
CA VAL A 178 -2.63 -6.05 -9.58
C VAL A 178 -2.62 -5.15 -8.35
N VAL A 179 -3.83 -4.78 -7.93
CA VAL A 179 -4.09 -4.21 -6.61
C VAL A 179 -4.73 -5.28 -5.73
N ILE A 180 -4.25 -5.41 -4.50
CA ILE A 180 -4.79 -6.33 -3.51
C ILE A 180 -5.44 -5.51 -2.40
N GLU A 181 -6.71 -5.75 -2.15
CA GLU A 181 -7.49 -5.14 -1.07
C GLU A 181 -8.14 -6.21 -0.21
N VAL A 182 -8.13 -6.02 1.09
CA VAL A 182 -8.88 -6.89 2.02
C VAL A 182 -10.09 -6.12 2.52
N VAL A 183 -11.26 -6.54 2.07
CA VAL A 183 -12.55 -5.91 2.39
C VAL A 183 -13.47 -6.98 2.99
N ASP A 184 -14.06 -6.68 4.14
CA ASP A 184 -14.92 -7.60 4.89
C ASP A 184 -14.27 -8.98 5.16
N GLY A 185 -12.95 -8.99 5.34
CA GLY A 185 -12.16 -10.19 5.59
C GLY A 185 -11.84 -11.03 4.36
N GLU A 186 -12.26 -10.58 3.18
CA GLU A 186 -12.00 -11.27 1.91
C GLU A 186 -10.90 -10.56 1.12
N VAL A 187 -9.97 -11.34 0.54
CA VAL A 187 -8.86 -10.85 -0.26
C VAL A 187 -9.31 -10.70 -1.71
N ASN A 188 -9.26 -9.48 -2.20
CA ASN A 188 -9.65 -9.14 -3.57
C ASN A 188 -8.41 -8.78 -4.40
N PHE A 189 -8.31 -9.35 -5.59
CA PHE A 189 -7.29 -9.03 -6.58
C PHE A 189 -7.93 -8.32 -7.77
N TYR A 190 -7.49 -7.10 -8.03
CA TYR A 190 -7.96 -6.31 -9.15
C TYR A 190 -6.83 -6.11 -10.16
N ASP A 191 -7.04 -6.49 -11.41
CA ASP A 191 -6.08 -6.16 -12.48
C ASP A 191 -6.01 -4.64 -12.66
N ASN A 192 -4.79 -4.12 -12.71
CA ASN A 192 -4.49 -2.68 -12.83
C ASN A 192 -3.78 -2.36 -14.16
N PRO A 193 -4.49 -2.31 -15.27
CA PRO A 193 -3.90 -2.04 -16.57
C PRO A 193 -3.37 -0.60 -16.73
N MET A 194 -3.83 0.32 -15.89
CA MET A 194 -3.41 1.72 -15.92
C MET A 194 -2.09 1.97 -15.21
N GLY A 195 -1.67 1.03 -14.35
CA GLY A 195 -0.41 1.15 -13.63
C GLY A 195 -0.38 2.22 -12.54
N VAL A 196 -1.53 2.73 -12.10
CA VAL A 196 -1.63 3.79 -11.09
C VAL A 196 -2.38 3.29 -9.86
N LEU A 197 -1.87 3.61 -8.68
CA LEU A 197 -2.57 3.42 -7.41
C LEU A 197 -2.27 4.59 -6.49
N THR A 198 -3.27 5.02 -5.73
CA THR A 198 -3.13 5.98 -4.64
C THR A 198 -3.73 5.36 -3.36
N ASN A 199 -3.85 6.14 -2.29
CA ASN A 199 -4.52 5.74 -1.06
C ASN A 199 -6.02 5.47 -1.27
N ALA A 200 -6.80 5.29 -0.17
CA ALA A 200 -8.26 5.19 -0.23
C ALA A 200 -8.89 6.28 -1.16
N PRO A 201 -10.05 6.01 -1.72
CA PRO A 201 -10.97 4.88 -1.54
C PRO A 201 -10.56 3.59 -2.27
N SER A 202 -11.48 2.61 -2.40
CA SER A 202 -11.18 1.33 -3.04
C SER A 202 -10.81 1.46 -4.51
N PHE A 203 -10.02 0.52 -5.03
CA PHE A 203 -9.59 0.52 -6.42
C PHE A 203 -10.75 0.47 -7.43
N PRO A 204 -11.83 -0.30 -7.22
CA PRO A 204 -13.02 -0.20 -8.08
C PRO A 204 -13.64 1.19 -8.11
N TRP A 205 -13.63 1.91 -6.99
CA TRP A 205 -14.11 3.29 -6.96
C TRP A 205 -13.22 4.21 -7.81
N HIS A 206 -11.89 4.11 -7.67
CA HIS A 206 -10.95 4.89 -8.48
C HIS A 206 -11.16 4.66 -9.97
N ARG A 207 -11.33 3.41 -10.39
CA ARG A 207 -11.63 3.06 -11.78
C ARG A 207 -12.93 3.69 -12.27
N SER A 208 -13.98 3.64 -11.46
CA SER A 208 -15.28 4.25 -11.81
C SER A 208 -15.18 5.77 -11.91
N ASN A 209 -14.44 6.40 -10.98
CA ASN A 209 -14.23 7.83 -10.97
C ASN A 209 -13.47 8.33 -12.21
N LEU A 210 -12.52 7.56 -12.73
CA LEU A 210 -11.80 7.89 -13.96
C LEU A 210 -12.70 8.06 -15.17
N ASN A 211 -13.84 7.38 -15.23
CA ASN A 211 -14.80 7.53 -16.33
C ASN A 211 -15.30 8.98 -16.47
N ASN A 212 -15.23 9.78 -15.41
CA ASN A 212 -15.60 11.20 -15.46
C ASN A 212 -14.58 12.06 -16.22
N TYR A 213 -13.39 11.52 -16.52
CA TYR A 213 -12.26 12.26 -17.10
C TYR A 213 -11.81 11.71 -18.46
N VAL A 214 -12.40 10.60 -18.93
CA VAL A 214 -11.96 9.91 -20.17
C VAL A 214 -12.19 10.72 -21.44
N ASN A 215 -13.05 11.76 -21.40
CA ASN A 215 -13.40 12.61 -22.52
C ASN A 215 -13.00 14.08 -22.33
N LEU A 216 -12.05 14.36 -21.43
CA LEU A 216 -11.55 15.72 -21.24
C LEU A 216 -10.36 16.00 -22.14
#